data_42a027095fe1930b57b1e0f1cca56e9a
#
_entry.id   42a027095fe1930b57b1e0f1cca56e9a
#
_cell.length_a   1.000
_cell.length_b   1.000
_cell.length_c   1.000
_cell.angle_alpha   90.00
_cell.angle_beta   90.00
_cell.angle_gamma   90.00
#
_symmetry.space_group_name_H-M   'P 1'
#
loop_
_entity.id
_entity.type
_entity.pdbx_description
1 polymer ?
#
loop_
_entity_poly.entity_id
_entity_poly.type
_entity_poly.pdbx_seq_one_letter_code
_entity_poly.pdbx_strand_id
1 'polypeptide(L)'
;MRLIGSWALALVSGFAMWFLGVVPAAAQPKIPADFSFEQGKDSPGKVTFSHEAHKAKVEKCTGCHTKIFKMKKGTTGPATMAKMKAGEQCGACHDGKTKIGDKVVMAVDDKNNCAICHKK
;
A
#
# COMPACT_ATOMS: atom_id res chain seq x y z
N MET A 1 -10.98 81.56 -26.35
CA MET A 1 -11.50 80.69 -27.45
C MET A 1 -11.18 79.26 -27.15
N ARG A 2 -12.16 78.57 -26.90
CA ARG A 2 -12.55 77.17 -26.77
C ARG A 2 -11.69 76.21 -27.54
N LEU A 3 -11.19 75.14 -26.89
CA LEU A 3 -10.97 73.86 -27.51
C LEU A 3 -11.33 72.75 -26.54
N ILE A 4 -12.33 72.01 -26.94
CA ILE A 4 -12.91 70.89 -26.25
C ILE A 4 -12.08 69.64 -26.70
N GLY A 5 -11.39 69.02 -25.77
CA GLY A 5 -10.67 67.79 -26.00
C GLY A 5 -11.46 66.60 -25.49
N SER A 6 -11.94 65.77 -26.42
CA SER A 6 -12.67 64.52 -26.16
C SER A 6 -11.79 63.48 -25.51
N TRP A 7 -12.21 63.02 -24.36
CA TRP A 7 -11.59 61.90 -23.67
C TRP A 7 -12.27 60.60 -24.15
N ALA A 8 -11.57 59.86 -24.97
CA ALA A 8 -11.98 58.49 -25.34
C ALA A 8 -11.45 57.50 -24.27
N LEU A 9 -12.31 57.07 -23.38
CA LEU A 9 -12.07 56.00 -22.43
C LEU A 9 -12.15 54.66 -23.15
N ALA A 10 -10.98 54.09 -23.46
CA ALA A 10 -10.88 52.70 -23.97
C ALA A 10 -10.97 51.76 -22.76
N LEU A 11 -12.13 51.16 -22.58
CA LEU A 11 -12.32 50.02 -21.64
C LEU A 11 -11.69 48.75 -22.25
N VAL A 12 -10.47 48.44 -21.87
CA VAL A 12 -9.86 47.14 -22.14
C VAL A 12 -10.46 46.14 -21.17
N SER A 13 -11.47 45.40 -21.65
CA SER A 13 -12.10 44.30 -20.94
C SER A 13 -11.14 43.10 -20.97
N GLY A 14 -10.33 42.95 -19.93
CA GLY A 14 -9.45 41.81 -19.76
C GLY A 14 -10.25 40.56 -19.43
N PHE A 15 -10.48 39.72 -20.43
CA PHE A 15 -11.08 38.41 -20.28
C PHE A 15 -10.02 37.45 -19.68
N ALA A 16 -9.95 37.42 -18.36
CA ALA A 16 -9.11 36.43 -17.66
C ALA A 16 -9.74 35.05 -17.82
N MET A 17 -9.33 34.31 -18.85
CA MET A 17 -9.65 32.92 -19.02
C MET A 17 -8.97 32.11 -17.91
N TRP A 18 -9.72 31.78 -16.87
CA TRP A 18 -9.30 30.80 -15.88
C TRP A 18 -9.29 29.42 -16.53
N PHE A 19 -8.14 29.00 -17.00
CA PHE A 19 -7.89 27.60 -17.31
C PHE A 19 -7.88 26.82 -15.99
N LEU A 20 -9.04 26.32 -15.59
CA LEU A 20 -9.12 25.26 -14.60
C LEU A 20 -8.48 24.02 -15.21
N GLY A 21 -7.19 23.86 -14.98
CA GLY A 21 -6.47 22.66 -15.36
C GLY A 21 -7.08 21.47 -14.63
N VAL A 22 -7.85 20.66 -15.35
CA VAL A 22 -8.29 19.35 -14.85
C VAL A 22 -7.05 18.49 -14.76
N VAL A 23 -6.47 18.41 -13.57
CA VAL A 23 -5.39 17.46 -13.30
C VAL A 23 -6.02 16.06 -13.35
N PRO A 24 -5.62 15.19 -14.29
CA PRO A 24 -6.15 13.83 -14.30
C PRO A 24 -5.79 13.17 -12.98
N ALA A 25 -6.80 12.72 -12.25
CA ALA A 25 -6.59 11.93 -11.06
C ALA A 25 -5.81 10.66 -11.47
N ALA A 26 -4.56 10.57 -11.04
CA ALA A 26 -3.77 9.38 -11.28
C ALA A 26 -4.52 8.19 -10.70
N ALA A 27 -4.90 7.24 -11.56
CA ALA A 27 -5.60 6.04 -11.14
C ALA A 27 -4.75 5.30 -10.11
N GLN A 28 -5.23 5.24 -8.87
CA GLN A 28 -4.52 4.52 -7.83
C GLN A 28 -4.47 3.03 -8.19
N PRO A 29 -3.32 2.38 -8.03
CA PRO A 29 -3.21 0.96 -8.33
C PRO A 29 -4.23 0.18 -7.47
N LYS A 30 -5.06 -0.63 -8.14
CA LYS A 30 -6.05 -1.46 -7.47
C LYS A 30 -5.34 -2.43 -6.53
N ILE A 31 -5.75 -2.44 -5.26
CA ILE A 31 -5.26 -3.41 -4.28
C ILE A 31 -5.71 -4.80 -4.72
N PRO A 32 -4.79 -5.79 -4.83
CA PRO A 32 -5.17 -7.16 -5.14
C PRO A 32 -6.13 -7.73 -4.08
N ALA A 33 -7.03 -8.61 -4.51
CA ALA A 33 -7.91 -9.33 -3.61
C ALA A 33 -7.11 -10.23 -2.64
N ASP A 34 -7.71 -10.53 -1.52
CA ASP A 34 -7.19 -11.49 -0.55
C ASP A 34 -6.99 -12.86 -1.21
N PHE A 35 -5.97 -13.57 -0.81
CA PHE A 35 -5.69 -14.91 -1.30
C PHE A 35 -5.23 -15.83 -0.18
N SER A 36 -5.46 -17.12 -0.38
CA SER A 36 -5.00 -18.13 0.57
C SER A 36 -3.77 -18.84 0.03
N PHE A 37 -2.91 -19.23 0.95
CA PHE A 37 -1.81 -20.16 0.66
C PHE A 37 -2.34 -21.59 0.65
N GLU A 38 -1.71 -22.44 -0.14
CA GLU A 38 -1.96 -23.90 -0.08
C GLU A 38 -1.57 -24.41 1.31
N GLN A 39 -2.45 -25.18 1.91
CA GLN A 39 -2.21 -25.74 3.23
C GLN A 39 -1.25 -26.92 3.11
N GLY A 40 -0.05 -26.77 3.68
CA GLY A 40 0.91 -27.85 3.80
C GLY A 40 0.40 -28.98 4.72
N LYS A 41 0.94 -30.18 4.56
CA LYS A 41 0.53 -31.39 5.30
C LYS A 41 0.56 -31.18 6.82
N ASP A 42 1.57 -30.49 7.31
CA ASP A 42 1.78 -30.27 8.75
C ASP A 42 1.27 -28.88 9.23
N SER A 43 0.51 -28.18 8.39
CA SER A 43 -0.04 -26.87 8.72
C SER A 43 -1.24 -27.01 9.66
N PRO A 44 -1.28 -26.26 10.78
CA PRO A 44 -2.40 -26.33 11.73
C PRO A 44 -3.70 -25.71 11.20
N GLY A 45 -3.67 -25.07 10.04
CA GLY A 45 -4.82 -24.47 9.39
C GLY A 45 -4.46 -23.66 8.17
N LYS A 46 -5.50 -23.22 7.44
CA LYS A 46 -5.36 -22.40 6.24
C LYS A 46 -4.90 -20.98 6.59
N VAL A 47 -4.02 -20.42 5.79
CA VAL A 47 -3.56 -19.03 5.93
C VAL A 47 -4.11 -18.21 4.77
N THR A 48 -4.81 -17.14 5.09
CA THR A 48 -5.28 -16.14 4.12
C THR A 48 -4.53 -14.84 4.33
N PHE A 49 -3.98 -14.28 3.25
CA PHE A 49 -3.30 -13.00 3.27
C PHE A 49 -4.25 -11.91 2.75
N SER A 50 -4.43 -10.86 3.53
CA SER A 50 -5.16 -9.68 3.13
C SER A 50 -4.22 -8.54 2.78
N HIS A 51 -4.22 -8.15 1.50
CA HIS A 51 -3.50 -6.97 1.05
C HIS A 51 -4.06 -5.69 1.67
N GLU A 52 -5.37 -5.61 1.82
CA GLU A 52 -6.03 -4.42 2.38
C GLU A 52 -5.59 -4.19 3.83
N ALA A 53 -5.65 -5.24 4.67
CA ALA A 53 -5.23 -5.15 6.06
C ALA A 53 -3.77 -4.75 6.23
N HIS A 54 -2.87 -5.27 5.37
CA HIS A 54 -1.44 -4.94 5.41
C HIS A 54 -1.17 -3.53 4.86
N LYS A 55 -1.81 -3.15 3.75
CA LYS A 55 -1.66 -1.80 3.20
C LYS A 55 -2.14 -0.72 4.15
N ALA A 56 -3.16 -0.98 4.95
CA ALA A 56 -3.62 -0.05 5.98
C ALA A 56 -2.56 0.23 7.06
N LYS A 57 -1.54 -0.62 7.17
CA LYS A 57 -0.42 -0.49 8.13
C LYS A 57 0.89 -0.10 7.47
N VAL A 58 1.12 -0.58 6.25
CA VAL A 58 2.34 -0.30 5.46
C VAL A 58 1.91 0.46 4.20
N GLU A 59 1.96 1.77 4.25
CA GLU A 59 1.38 2.65 3.22
C GLU A 59 1.94 2.43 1.81
N LYS A 60 3.22 2.06 1.72
CA LYS A 60 3.92 1.91 0.44
C LYS A 60 4.01 0.45 0.01
N CYS A 61 3.57 0.15 -1.22
CA CYS A 61 3.71 -1.20 -1.82
C CYS A 61 5.16 -1.69 -1.79
N THR A 62 6.12 -0.77 -1.95
CA THR A 62 7.57 -1.06 -1.91
C THR A 62 8.09 -1.47 -0.52
N GLY A 63 7.30 -1.35 0.54
CA GLY A 63 7.63 -1.88 1.85
C GLY A 63 7.72 -3.41 1.85
N CYS A 64 6.91 -4.06 1.00
CA CYS A 64 6.90 -5.52 0.83
C CYS A 64 7.46 -5.93 -0.55
N HIS A 65 7.04 -5.26 -1.62
CA HIS A 65 7.49 -5.48 -2.98
C HIS A 65 8.64 -4.50 -3.30
N THR A 66 9.67 -4.87 -3.91
CA THR A 66 10.20 -6.13 -4.45
C THR A 66 11.26 -6.74 -3.52
N LYS A 67 11.39 -6.19 -2.32
CA LYS A 67 12.42 -6.57 -1.34
C LYS A 67 12.13 -7.93 -0.70
N ILE A 68 10.90 -8.14 -0.24
CA ILE A 68 10.47 -9.35 0.47
C ILE A 68 9.72 -10.28 -0.46
N PHE A 69 8.78 -9.72 -1.23
CA PHE A 69 7.93 -10.47 -2.16
C PHE A 69 8.06 -9.94 -3.59
N LYS A 70 8.11 -10.84 -4.55
CA LYS A 70 8.01 -10.49 -5.96
C LYS A 70 6.57 -10.05 -6.31
N MET A 71 6.42 -9.21 -7.32
CA MET A 71 5.11 -8.70 -7.74
C MET A 71 4.16 -9.80 -8.24
N LYS A 72 4.69 -10.83 -8.89
CA LYS A 72 3.90 -11.93 -9.44
C LYS A 72 3.69 -13.02 -8.39
N LYS A 73 2.42 -13.37 -8.12
CA LYS A 73 2.07 -14.48 -7.22
C LYS A 73 2.79 -15.77 -7.61
N GLY A 74 3.26 -16.51 -6.63
CA GLY A 74 3.94 -17.81 -6.81
C GLY A 74 5.42 -17.72 -7.20
N THR A 75 5.96 -16.53 -7.49
CA THR A 75 7.37 -16.38 -7.91
C THR A 75 8.35 -16.11 -6.78
N THR A 76 7.86 -15.82 -5.57
CA THR A 76 8.72 -15.65 -4.37
C THR A 76 9.19 -16.99 -3.80
N GLY A 77 8.57 -18.08 -4.22
CA GLY A 77 8.82 -19.43 -3.70
C GLY A 77 7.86 -19.81 -2.56
N PRO A 78 7.99 -21.03 -2.03
CA PRO A 78 7.08 -21.55 -1.02
C PRO A 78 7.19 -20.76 0.28
N ALA A 79 6.03 -20.47 0.88
CA ALA A 79 5.94 -19.91 2.22
C ALA A 79 6.04 -21.03 3.25
N THR A 80 7.14 -21.05 4.01
CA THR A 80 7.36 -22.07 5.04
C THR A 80 7.71 -21.43 6.38
N MET A 81 7.33 -22.07 7.47
CA MET A 81 7.66 -21.59 8.82
C MET A 81 9.18 -21.49 9.05
N ALA A 82 9.97 -22.38 8.43
CA ALA A 82 11.42 -22.30 8.52
C ALA A 82 11.98 -21.00 7.96
N LYS A 83 11.54 -20.59 6.78
CA LYS A 83 11.91 -19.30 6.18
C LYS A 83 11.44 -18.10 7.00
N MET A 84 10.22 -18.16 7.51
CA MET A 84 9.68 -17.08 8.34
C MET A 84 10.48 -16.90 9.64
N LYS A 85 10.84 -18.00 10.28
CA LYS A 85 11.71 -17.97 11.48
C LYS A 85 13.12 -17.47 11.17
N ALA A 86 13.60 -17.67 9.94
CA ALA A 86 14.87 -17.13 9.47
C ALA A 86 14.80 -15.61 9.10
N GLY A 87 13.65 -14.97 9.27
CA GLY A 87 13.46 -13.56 8.94
C GLY A 87 13.13 -13.29 7.49
N GLU A 88 12.73 -14.34 6.75
CA GLU A 88 12.29 -14.19 5.36
C GLU A 88 10.77 -14.07 5.25
N GLN A 89 10.28 -13.58 4.13
CA GLN A 89 8.85 -13.46 3.81
C GLN A 89 8.06 -12.75 4.94
N CYS A 90 7.03 -13.38 5.50
CA CYS A 90 6.25 -12.80 6.61
C CYS A 90 7.13 -12.51 7.83
N GLY A 91 8.15 -13.33 8.08
CA GLY A 91 9.09 -13.17 9.18
C GLY A 91 9.98 -11.93 9.09
N ALA A 92 10.08 -11.31 7.92
CA ALA A 92 10.82 -10.06 7.76
C ALA A 92 10.23 -8.88 8.57
N CYS A 93 8.93 -8.95 8.88
CA CYS A 93 8.25 -7.97 9.73
C CYS A 93 7.63 -8.62 10.97
N HIS A 94 7.14 -9.87 10.83
CA HIS A 94 6.53 -10.63 11.94
C HIS A 94 7.62 -11.34 12.79
N ASP A 95 8.54 -10.55 13.34
CA ASP A 95 9.71 -10.99 14.10
C ASP A 95 9.60 -10.71 15.61
N GLY A 96 8.50 -10.10 16.05
CA GLY A 96 8.31 -9.69 17.44
C GLY A 96 9.14 -8.47 17.86
N LYS A 97 9.82 -7.81 16.93
CA LYS A 97 10.71 -6.65 17.20
C LYS A 97 10.40 -5.48 16.28
N THR A 98 10.05 -5.75 15.02
CA THR A 98 9.67 -4.73 14.04
C THR A 98 8.49 -3.91 14.55
N LYS A 99 8.59 -2.59 14.46
CA LYS A 99 7.51 -1.66 14.82
C LYS A 99 6.89 -1.06 13.57
N ILE A 100 5.56 -0.98 13.58
CA ILE A 100 4.77 -0.21 12.61
C ILE A 100 3.97 0.82 13.40
N GLY A 101 4.32 2.08 13.27
CA GLY A 101 3.89 3.10 14.21
C GLY A 101 4.41 2.77 15.62
N ASP A 102 3.54 2.85 16.61
CA ASP A 102 3.89 2.57 18.01
C ASP A 102 3.72 1.09 18.42
N LYS A 103 3.29 0.24 17.48
CA LYS A 103 2.98 -1.17 17.76
C LYS A 103 4.06 -2.11 17.27
N VAL A 104 4.48 -3.03 18.12
CA VAL A 104 5.33 -4.14 17.74
C VAL A 104 4.50 -5.15 16.94
N VAL A 105 5.04 -5.61 15.82
CA VAL A 105 4.43 -6.64 14.98
C VAL A 105 4.61 -7.99 15.67
N MET A 106 3.55 -8.78 15.74
CA MET A 106 3.58 -10.11 16.38
C MET A 106 4.63 -11.03 15.76
N ALA A 107 5.24 -11.88 16.57
CA ALA A 107 6.22 -12.84 16.12
C ALA A 107 5.59 -14.10 15.51
N VAL A 108 6.14 -14.60 14.41
CA VAL A 108 5.71 -15.86 13.77
C VAL A 108 6.13 -17.10 14.54
N ASP A 109 7.14 -17.00 15.39
CA ASP A 109 7.68 -18.11 16.20
C ASP A 109 7.03 -18.22 17.59
N ASP A 110 6.22 -17.25 17.97
CA ASP A 110 5.43 -17.34 19.20
C ASP A 110 4.22 -18.27 19.00
N LYS A 111 4.18 -19.34 19.76
CA LYS A 111 3.12 -20.36 19.69
C LYS A 111 1.72 -19.80 19.97
N ASN A 112 1.61 -18.72 20.73
CA ASN A 112 0.33 -18.07 21.01
C ASN A 112 -0.26 -17.37 19.78
N ASN A 113 0.55 -17.08 18.77
CA ASN A 113 0.17 -16.36 17.57
C ASN A 113 -0.26 -17.28 16.41
N CYS A 114 -0.10 -18.61 16.53
CA CYS A 114 -0.43 -19.55 15.44
C CYS A 114 -1.84 -19.35 14.89
N ALA A 115 -2.84 -19.23 15.74
CA ALA A 115 -4.25 -19.06 15.35
C ALA A 115 -4.56 -17.67 14.75
N ILE A 116 -3.65 -16.71 14.81
CA ILE A 116 -3.83 -15.40 14.17
C ILE A 116 -3.76 -15.56 12.64
N CYS A 117 -2.81 -16.36 12.17
CA CYS A 117 -2.61 -16.64 10.75
C CYS A 117 -3.32 -17.92 10.30
N HIS A 118 -3.20 -19.02 11.06
CA HIS A 118 -3.79 -20.30 10.71
C HIS A 118 -5.24 -20.40 11.19
N LYS A 119 -6.17 -20.53 10.25
CA LYS A 119 -7.61 -20.69 10.54
C LYS A 119 -8.03 -22.13 10.25
N LYS A 120 -8.80 -22.70 11.18
CA LYS A 120 -9.46 -24.00 11.01
C LYS A 120 -10.74 -23.88 10.20
#